data_e37596777e2c7c71189e347655cd3ba8
#
_entry.id   e37596777e2c7c71189e347655cd3ba8
#
_cell.length_a   1.000
_cell.length_b   1.000
_cell.length_c   1.000
_cell.angle_alpha   90.00
_cell.angle_beta   90.00
_cell.angle_gamma   90.00
#
_symmetry.space_group_name_H-M   'P 1'
#
loop_
_entity.id
_entity.type
_entity.pdbx_description
1 polymer ?
#
loop_
_entity_poly.entity_id
_entity_poly.type
_entity_poly.pdbx_seq_one_letter_code
_entity_poly.pdbx_strand_id
1 'polypeptide(L)'
;MSYIPVTIQRQDPDSEEWSDLLHLHATKVNRAGGGESFNAGREQYHPRMTFDFRWCKALEALRWAPDSHRLVYQGHFFNITDYDDYMEQHLTVRLTGEAYG
;
A
#
# COMPACT_ATOMS: atom_id res chain seq x y z
N MET A 1 -14.05 6.03 15.91
CA MET A 1 -13.69 5.63 14.54
C MET A 1 -12.31 6.15 14.23
N SER A 2 -11.44 5.29 13.82
CA SER A 2 -10.08 5.73 13.54
C SER A 2 -9.81 5.75 12.05
N TYR A 3 -9.24 6.85 11.62
CA TYR A 3 -8.78 7.00 10.26
C TYR A 3 -7.26 7.00 10.28
N ILE A 4 -6.68 6.13 9.49
CA ILE A 4 -5.24 5.93 9.48
C ILE A 4 -4.70 6.57 8.21
N PRO A 5 -3.94 7.66 8.33
CA PRO A 5 -3.48 8.37 7.13
C PRO A 5 -2.44 7.56 6.35
N VAL A 6 -2.64 7.50 5.06
CA VAL A 6 -1.72 6.83 4.14
C VAL A 6 -1.62 7.69 2.91
N THR A 7 -0.40 7.90 2.44
CA THR A 7 -0.17 8.66 1.22
C THR A 7 0.17 7.70 0.10
N ILE A 8 -0.41 7.93 -1.06
CA ILE A 8 -0.06 7.21 -2.27
C ILE A 8 0.83 8.10 -3.10
N GLN A 9 1.99 7.62 -3.47
CA GLN A 9 2.91 8.36 -4.32
C GLN A 9 3.01 7.72 -5.69
N ARG A 10 3.28 8.54 -6.68
CA ARG A 10 3.45 8.09 -8.05
C ARG A 10 4.84 8.48 -8.51
N GLN A 11 5.47 7.59 -9.28
CA GLN A 11 6.77 7.84 -9.85
C GLN A 11 6.63 8.41 -11.25
N ASP A 12 7.35 9.50 -11.51
CA ASP A 12 7.41 10.07 -12.86
C ASP A 12 8.24 9.15 -13.74
N PRO A 13 7.73 8.70 -14.88
CA PRO A 13 8.48 7.76 -15.73
C PRO A 13 9.74 8.39 -16.34
N ASP A 14 9.77 9.69 -16.47
CA ASP A 14 10.93 10.34 -17.07
C ASP A 14 12.02 10.67 -16.08
N SER A 15 11.65 11.32 -14.98
CA SER A 15 12.62 11.75 -13.99
C SER A 15 12.84 10.71 -12.89
N GLU A 16 11.93 9.73 -12.79
CA GLU A 16 11.94 8.72 -11.75
C GLU A 16 11.78 9.30 -10.35
N GLU A 17 11.28 10.52 -10.27
CA GLU A 17 10.99 11.12 -8.98
C GLU A 17 9.61 10.77 -8.50
N TRP A 18 9.51 10.61 -7.19
CA TRP A 18 8.23 10.28 -6.55
C TRP A 18 7.55 11.55 -6.09
N SER A 19 6.25 11.62 -6.26
CA SER A 19 5.47 12.74 -5.77
C SER A 19 4.16 12.24 -5.19
N ASP A 20 3.61 13.03 -4.28
CA ASP A 20 2.35 12.68 -3.64
C ASP A 20 1.22 12.75 -4.67
N LEU A 21 0.46 11.67 -4.76
CA LEU A 21 -0.68 11.61 -5.65
C LEU A 21 -1.98 11.72 -4.89
N LEU A 22 -2.13 10.96 -3.82
CA LEU A 22 -3.35 10.88 -3.04
C LEU A 22 -3.03 10.84 -1.55
N HIS A 23 -3.88 11.48 -0.77
CA HIS A 23 -3.84 11.37 0.68
C HIS A 23 -5.13 10.72 1.12
N LEU A 24 -5.05 9.47 1.55
CA LEU A 24 -6.21 8.68 1.90
C LEU A 24 -6.15 8.29 3.37
N HIS A 25 -7.28 7.84 3.87
CA HIS A 25 -7.37 7.29 5.21
C HIS A 25 -7.79 5.85 5.09
N ALA A 26 -6.94 4.96 5.57
CA ALA A 26 -7.26 3.55 5.61
C ALA A 26 -8.28 3.29 6.71
N THR A 27 -9.22 2.41 6.44
CA THR A 27 -10.18 2.01 7.46
C THR A 27 -9.60 0.92 8.35
N LYS A 28 -8.60 0.22 7.86
CA LYS A 28 -7.98 -0.87 8.60
C LYS A 28 -6.58 -1.12 8.07
N VAL A 29 -5.65 -1.34 8.98
CA VAL A 29 -4.28 -1.70 8.62
C VAL A 29 -3.91 -2.92 9.44
N ASN A 30 -3.47 -3.98 8.77
CA ASN A 30 -3.11 -5.22 9.41
C ASN A 30 -1.79 -5.72 8.89
N ARG A 31 -1.17 -6.56 9.68
CA ARG A 31 0.01 -7.25 9.26
C ARG A 31 -0.40 -8.40 8.35
N ALA A 32 0.24 -8.52 7.22
CA ALA A 32 -0.02 -9.60 6.29
C ALA A 32 1.03 -10.68 6.45
N GLY A 33 0.70 -11.87 6.01
CA GLY A 33 1.69 -12.92 5.93
C GLY A 33 1.96 -13.67 7.19
N GLY A 34 1.02 -13.70 8.09
CA GLY A 34 1.05 -14.67 9.15
C GLY A 34 2.06 -14.50 10.24
N GLY A 35 2.75 -13.46 10.29
CA GLY A 35 3.51 -13.14 11.48
C GLY A 35 4.55 -14.14 11.94
N GLU A 36 5.18 -14.77 11.03
CA GLU A 36 6.32 -15.58 11.42
C GLU A 36 7.41 -14.68 11.87
N SER A 37 7.51 -14.57 13.14
CA SER A 37 8.50 -13.69 13.71
C SER A 37 9.89 -14.30 13.71
N PHE A 38 10.05 -15.46 13.17
CA PHE A 38 11.36 -16.08 13.13
C PHE A 38 12.34 -15.29 12.31
N ASN A 39 11.86 -14.38 11.53
CA ASN A 39 12.75 -13.54 10.73
C ASN A 39 13.35 -12.42 11.52
N ALA A 40 12.99 -12.31 12.75
CA ALA A 40 13.57 -11.29 13.59
C ALA A 40 15.09 -11.45 13.60
N GLY A 41 15.78 -10.36 13.37
CA GLY A 41 17.23 -10.40 13.30
C GLY A 41 17.79 -10.61 11.94
N ARG A 42 16.96 -10.91 10.98
CA ARG A 42 17.45 -11.03 9.62
C ARG A 42 17.55 -9.68 8.99
N GLU A 43 18.61 -9.48 8.22
CA GLU A 43 18.85 -8.19 7.60
C GLU A 43 17.84 -7.86 6.54
N GLN A 44 17.26 -8.87 5.94
CA GLN A 44 16.35 -8.66 4.81
C GLN A 44 14.91 -8.89 5.20
N TYR A 45 14.58 -8.52 6.40
CA TYR A 45 13.20 -8.62 6.83
C TYR A 45 12.40 -7.48 6.21
N HIS A 46 11.42 -7.84 5.40
CA HIS A 46 10.55 -6.85 4.76
C HIS A 46 9.12 -7.14 5.17
N PRO A 47 8.62 -6.42 6.17
CA PRO A 47 7.26 -6.68 6.63
C PRO A 47 6.24 -6.35 5.55
N ARG A 48 5.22 -7.16 5.52
CA ARG A 48 4.08 -6.93 4.65
C ARG A 48 2.90 -6.48 5.48
N MET A 49 2.14 -5.57 4.92
CA MET A 49 0.95 -5.06 5.59
C MET A 49 -0.17 -4.93 4.59
N THR A 50 -1.40 -5.08 5.07
CA THR A 50 -2.58 -4.84 4.26
C THR A 50 -3.23 -3.56 4.71
N PHE A 51 -3.72 -2.81 3.73
CA PHE A 51 -4.37 -1.53 3.96
C PHE A 51 -5.74 -1.57 3.29
N ASP A 52 -6.78 -1.38 4.08
CA ASP A 52 -8.14 -1.38 3.54
C ASP A 52 -8.59 0.06 3.35
N PHE A 53 -9.05 0.36 2.15
CA PHE A 53 -9.55 1.68 1.81
C PHE A 53 -10.96 1.57 1.27
N ARG A 54 -11.74 2.63 1.45
CA ARG A 54 -12.98 2.75 0.72
C ARG A 54 -12.63 2.96 -0.76
N TRP A 55 -13.31 2.23 -1.63
CA TRP A 55 -12.99 2.34 -3.06
C TRP A 55 -13.22 3.75 -3.55
N CYS A 56 -12.33 4.22 -4.41
CA CYS A 56 -12.53 5.44 -5.16
C CYS A 56 -11.88 5.25 -6.52
N LYS A 57 -12.32 6.05 -7.47
CA LYS A 57 -11.86 5.90 -8.83
C LYS A 57 -10.35 6.05 -8.96
N ALA A 58 -9.78 6.92 -8.15
CA ALA A 58 -8.34 7.16 -8.21
C ALA A 58 -7.53 5.91 -7.86
N LEU A 59 -8.09 5.01 -7.07
CA LEU A 59 -7.38 3.78 -6.72
C LEU A 59 -7.29 2.79 -7.88
N GLU A 60 -8.15 2.94 -8.88
CA GLU A 60 -8.09 2.03 -10.02
C GLU A 60 -6.74 2.06 -10.72
N ALA A 61 -6.07 3.20 -10.73
CA ALA A 61 -4.77 3.31 -11.38
C ALA A 61 -3.74 2.38 -10.74
N LEU A 62 -3.88 2.11 -9.44
CA LEU A 62 -2.96 1.23 -8.73
C LEU A 62 -3.08 -0.21 -9.20
N ARG A 63 -4.29 -0.58 -9.63
CA ARG A 63 -4.55 -1.93 -10.09
C ARG A 63 -3.76 -2.24 -11.35
N TRP A 64 -3.65 -1.28 -12.24
CA TRP A 64 -3.05 -1.49 -13.54
C TRP A 64 -1.59 -1.10 -13.61
N ALA A 65 -1.13 -0.29 -12.68
CA ALA A 65 0.25 0.20 -12.68
C ALA A 65 0.82 0.20 -11.26
N PRO A 66 0.89 -0.97 -10.61
CA PRO A 66 1.37 -1.01 -9.23
C PRO A 66 2.84 -0.62 -9.10
N ASP A 67 3.62 -0.86 -10.13
CA ASP A 67 5.05 -0.56 -10.06
C ASP A 67 5.35 0.92 -10.10
N SER A 68 4.40 1.71 -10.59
CA SER A 68 4.57 3.17 -10.65
C SER A 68 4.07 3.87 -9.40
N HIS A 69 3.58 3.13 -8.43
CA HIS A 69 2.98 3.71 -7.24
C HIS A 69 3.54 3.03 -6.00
N ARG A 70 3.50 3.75 -4.90
CA ARG A 70 3.89 3.18 -3.62
C ARG A 70 3.06 3.81 -2.52
N LEU A 71 3.02 3.14 -1.38
CA LEU A 71 2.33 3.63 -0.20
C LEU A 71 3.34 4.21 0.76
N VAL A 72 2.96 5.28 1.43
CA VAL A 72 3.75 5.85 2.52
C VAL A 72 2.90 5.79 3.77
N TYR A 73 3.38 5.07 4.76
CA TYR A 73 2.65 4.88 6.00
C TYR A 73 3.65 4.99 7.16
N GLN A 74 3.37 5.93 8.05
CA GLN A 74 4.22 6.17 9.23
C GLN A 74 5.69 6.36 8.86
N GLY A 75 5.93 7.06 7.75
CA GLY A 75 7.29 7.35 7.33
C GLY A 75 8.00 6.22 6.61
N HIS A 76 7.30 5.12 6.37
CA HIS A 76 7.88 3.98 5.66
C HIS A 76 7.26 3.82 4.30
N PHE A 77 8.05 3.35 3.35
CA PHE A 77 7.60 3.15 1.98
C PHE A 77 7.25 1.68 1.77
N PHE A 78 6.15 1.45 1.06
CA PHE A 78 5.69 0.09 0.77
C PHE A 78 5.47 -0.06 -0.72
N ASN A 79 6.07 -1.10 -1.30
CA ASN A 79 5.76 -1.49 -2.66
C ASN A 79 4.41 -2.19 -2.67
N ILE A 80 3.59 -1.86 -3.66
CA ILE A 80 2.27 -2.48 -3.78
C ILE A 80 2.45 -3.84 -4.43
N THR A 81 2.09 -4.89 -3.72
CA THR A 81 2.24 -6.25 -4.20
C THR A 81 0.93 -6.89 -4.61
N ASP A 82 -0.19 -6.33 -4.14
CA ASP A 82 -1.48 -6.89 -4.48
C ASP A 82 -2.56 -5.82 -4.38
N TYR A 83 -3.56 -5.95 -5.24
CA TYR A 83 -4.73 -5.07 -5.26
C TYR A 83 -5.96 -5.96 -5.28
N ASP A 84 -6.80 -5.85 -4.28
CA ASP A 84 -7.97 -6.69 -4.15
C ASP A 84 -9.22 -5.82 -3.96
N ASP A 85 -10.01 -5.73 -5.01
CA ASP A 85 -11.33 -5.11 -4.96
C ASP A 85 -12.33 -6.26 -4.90
N TYR A 86 -12.76 -6.60 -3.70
CA TYR A 86 -13.51 -7.81 -3.45
C TYR A 86 -14.67 -7.94 -4.44
N MET A 87 -14.61 -8.99 -5.25
CA MET A 87 -15.61 -9.29 -6.27
C MET A 87 -15.92 -8.10 -7.17
N GLU A 88 -14.97 -7.18 -7.28
CA GLU A 88 -15.09 -5.98 -8.11
C GLU A 88 -16.35 -5.16 -7.82
N GLN A 89 -16.75 -5.14 -6.57
CA GLN A 89 -17.94 -4.40 -6.17
C GLN A 89 -17.66 -2.92 -5.94
N HIS A 90 -16.39 -2.52 -5.94
CA HIS A 90 -16.01 -1.12 -5.75
C HIS A 90 -16.52 -0.55 -4.43
N LEU A 91 -16.44 -1.36 -3.40
CA LEU A 91 -16.83 -0.92 -2.06
C LEU A 91 -15.61 -0.70 -1.20
N THR A 92 -14.79 -1.72 -1.08
CA THR A 92 -13.57 -1.67 -0.28
C THR A 92 -12.45 -2.30 -1.09
N VAL A 93 -11.29 -1.66 -1.05
CA VAL A 93 -10.10 -2.14 -1.73
C VAL A 93 -9.07 -2.49 -0.68
N ARG A 94 -8.48 -3.66 -0.80
CA ARG A 94 -7.37 -4.06 0.06
C ARG A 94 -6.09 -4.03 -0.75
N LEU A 95 -5.17 -3.20 -0.33
CA LEU A 95 -3.84 -3.15 -0.92
C LEU A 95 -2.87 -3.85 0.01
N THR A 96 -2.04 -4.69 -0.56
CA THR A 96 -0.97 -5.32 0.19
C THR A 96 0.33 -4.65 -0.20
N GLY A 97 1.09 -4.24 0.78
CA GLY A 97 2.35 -3.58 0.55
C GLY A 97 3.48 -4.27 1.29
N GLU A 98 4.65 -4.24 0.68
CA GLU A 98 5.86 -4.78 1.30
C GLU A 98 6.81 -3.62 1.56
N ALA A 99 7.22 -3.46 2.82
CA ALA A 99 8.08 -2.36 3.20
C ALA A 99 9.47 -2.50 2.58
N TYR A 100 10.08 -1.37 2.23
CA TYR A 100 11.43 -1.36 1.69
C TYR A 100 12.11 -0.04 2.06
N GLY A 101 13.39 -0.02 1.86
CA GLY A 101 14.21 1.16 2.11
C GLY A 101 14.49 1.37 3.55
#